data_f29a7a99b31d08158f69cf653846b86a
#
_entry.id   f29a7a99b31d08158f69cf653846b86a
#
_cell.length_a   1.000
_cell.length_b   1.000
_cell.length_c   1.000
_cell.angle_alpha   90.00
_cell.angle_beta   90.00
_cell.angle_gamma   90.00
#
_symmetry.space_group_name_H-M   'P 1'
#
loop_
_entity.id
_entity.type
_entity.pdbx_description
1 polymer ?
#
loop_
_entity_poly.entity_id
_entity_poly.type
_entity_poly.pdbx_seq_one_letter_code
_entity_poly.pdbx_strand_id
1 'polypeptide(L)'
;MPVLRLLLLFAALLLAGCGTTYSVSVDSLRDAQQPLGNRYLASPGNEGVSDSDLLFREVVRQITPAFRAKGYELVEAGQDSDNTAVISYWNDEPRVLVDTTTIPRSYPVVVGRGKYRRIEYVYVDEPVVTSTTIYSANLLIEAYALNADGSRGRQIWRTSLRCSGGTEDFRTLLFSMVQVLPRVMATQSNGLRHYEVFLGQDGEIEVTDMAERSLW
;
A
#
# COMPACT_ATOMS: atom_id res chain seq x y z
N MET A 1 41.90 11.03 17.98
CA MET A 1 40.68 10.26 18.25
C MET A 1 39.36 10.99 17.90
N PRO A 2 39.26 12.33 17.77
CA PRO A 2 38.02 12.99 17.33
C PRO A 2 37.63 12.71 15.86
N VAL A 3 38.62 12.58 14.96
CA VAL A 3 38.41 12.33 13.53
C VAL A 3 37.76 10.97 13.26
N LEU A 4 38.14 9.93 14.02
CA LEU A 4 37.56 8.60 13.89
C LEU A 4 36.07 8.56 14.34
N ARG A 5 35.72 9.35 15.37
CA ARG A 5 34.32 9.50 15.82
C ARG A 5 33.47 10.26 14.81
N LEU A 6 34.04 11.26 14.17
CA LEU A 6 33.38 12.04 13.12
C LEU A 6 33.15 11.18 11.87
N LEU A 7 34.13 10.35 11.48
CA LEU A 7 34.00 9.39 10.38
C LEU A 7 32.95 8.31 10.66
N LEU A 8 32.87 7.80 11.90
CA LEU A 8 31.85 6.82 12.30
C LEU A 8 30.45 7.45 12.31
N LEU A 9 30.29 8.69 12.75
CA LEU A 9 29.03 9.43 12.69
C LEU A 9 28.60 9.71 11.24
N PHE A 10 29.53 10.05 10.35
CA PHE A 10 29.27 10.26 8.94
C PHE A 10 28.92 8.96 8.21
N ALA A 11 29.58 7.84 8.55
CA ALA A 11 29.24 6.52 8.03
C ALA A 11 27.87 6.05 8.52
N ALA A 12 27.48 6.35 9.78
CA ALA A 12 26.14 6.04 10.30
C ALA A 12 25.04 6.87 9.63
N LEU A 13 25.32 8.13 9.26
CA LEU A 13 24.40 8.97 8.50
C LEU A 13 24.20 8.50 7.04
N LEU A 14 25.20 7.86 6.43
CA LEU A 14 25.08 7.27 5.09
C LEU A 14 24.31 5.93 5.07
N LEU A 15 24.14 5.31 6.23
CA LEU A 15 23.29 4.12 6.42
C LEU A 15 21.83 4.46 6.71
N ALA A 16 21.46 5.75 6.74
CA ALA A 16 20.07 6.21 6.85
C ALA A 16 19.28 5.70 5.62
N GLY A 17 18.53 4.66 5.85
CA GLY A 17 18.07 3.67 4.91
C GLY A 17 17.22 4.21 3.76
N CYS A 18 17.49 3.70 2.59
CA CYS A 18 16.53 3.71 1.49
C CYS A 18 15.35 2.81 1.87
N GLY A 19 14.23 3.37 2.29
CA GLY A 19 12.98 2.66 2.42
C GLY A 19 12.12 2.81 1.17
N THR A 20 11.09 2.02 1.06
CA THR A 20 10.11 2.11 -0.02
C THR A 20 8.77 2.58 0.52
N THR A 21 8.17 3.57 -0.13
CA THR A 21 6.85 4.09 0.22
C THR A 21 5.78 3.49 -0.68
N TYR A 22 4.70 3.02 -0.07
CA TYR A 22 3.51 2.50 -0.75
C TYR A 22 2.32 3.40 -0.44
N SER A 23 1.47 3.62 -1.45
CA SER A 23 0.22 4.37 -1.29
C SER A 23 -0.94 3.39 -1.08
N VAL A 24 -1.67 3.54 0.02
CA VAL A 24 -2.84 2.71 0.34
C VAL A 24 -4.08 3.57 0.40
N SER A 25 -5.03 3.29 -0.49
CA SER A 25 -6.36 3.90 -0.50
C SER A 25 -7.35 2.98 0.18
N VAL A 26 -8.24 3.55 1.01
CA VAL A 26 -9.19 2.79 1.83
C VAL A 26 -10.58 3.36 1.72
N ASP A 27 -11.56 2.48 1.54
CA ASP A 27 -12.98 2.75 1.73
C ASP A 27 -13.56 1.72 2.71
N SER A 28 -14.21 2.20 3.79
CA SER A 28 -14.77 1.33 4.82
C SER A 28 -16.17 1.80 5.20
N LEU A 29 -17.09 0.86 5.21
CA LEU A 29 -18.49 1.07 5.54
C LEU A 29 -18.90 0.13 6.67
N ARG A 30 -19.71 0.63 7.59
CA ARG A 30 -20.23 -0.14 8.72
C ARG A 30 -21.70 0.13 8.93
N ASP A 31 -22.48 -0.91 9.10
CA ASP A 31 -23.85 -0.78 9.61
C ASP A 31 -23.83 -0.58 11.13
N ALA A 32 -24.08 0.67 11.56
CA ALA A 32 -24.08 1.02 12.98
C ALA A 32 -25.20 0.33 13.79
N GLN A 33 -26.22 -0.22 13.13
CA GLN A 33 -27.37 -0.90 13.78
C GLN A 33 -27.08 -2.37 14.04
N GLN A 34 -26.01 -2.93 13.44
CA GLN A 34 -25.65 -4.33 13.63
C GLN A 34 -24.61 -4.50 14.73
N PRO A 35 -24.77 -5.48 15.61
CA PRO A 35 -23.74 -5.84 16.56
C PRO A 35 -22.53 -6.41 15.81
N LEU A 36 -21.35 -6.04 16.25
CA LEU A 36 -20.11 -6.67 15.80
C LEU A 36 -19.90 -7.93 16.65
N GLY A 37 -20.06 -9.10 16.10
CA GLY A 37 -19.59 -10.32 16.76
C GLY A 37 -18.06 -10.30 16.91
N ASN A 38 -17.54 -11.22 17.70
CA ASN A 38 -16.10 -11.30 17.94
C ASN A 38 -15.42 -12.37 17.08
N ARG A 39 -16.16 -13.38 16.60
CA ARG A 39 -15.63 -14.53 15.87
C ARG A 39 -16.13 -14.53 14.43
N TYR A 40 -15.18 -14.56 13.51
CA TYR A 40 -15.42 -14.47 12.07
C TYR A 40 -14.87 -15.71 11.38
N LEU A 41 -15.72 -16.48 10.71
CA LEU A 41 -15.30 -17.53 9.80
C LEU A 41 -14.65 -16.92 8.56
N ALA A 42 -13.37 -17.21 8.32
CA ALA A 42 -12.69 -16.78 7.09
C ALA A 42 -13.21 -17.58 5.90
N SER A 43 -13.70 -16.90 4.87
CA SER A 43 -14.23 -17.52 3.65
C SER A 43 -13.62 -16.86 2.41
N PRO A 44 -13.23 -17.62 1.37
CA PRO A 44 -12.76 -17.03 0.12
C PRO A 44 -13.91 -16.32 -0.62
N GLY A 45 -13.60 -15.14 -1.17
CA GLY A 45 -14.54 -14.36 -1.99
C GLY A 45 -14.22 -14.42 -3.49
N ASN A 46 -13.05 -14.91 -3.86
CA ASN A 46 -12.69 -15.10 -5.26
C ASN A 46 -13.32 -16.36 -5.83
N GLU A 47 -13.82 -16.27 -7.05
CA GLU A 47 -14.41 -17.42 -7.77
C GLU A 47 -13.35 -18.52 -7.98
N GLY A 48 -13.72 -19.78 -7.71
CA GLY A 48 -12.84 -20.94 -7.87
C GLY A 48 -11.77 -21.11 -6.79
N VAL A 49 -11.68 -20.21 -5.81
CA VAL A 49 -10.75 -20.33 -4.68
C VAL A 49 -11.44 -21.04 -3.52
N SER A 50 -10.75 -21.99 -2.92
CA SER A 50 -11.20 -22.70 -1.72
C SER A 50 -10.45 -22.26 -0.47
N ASP A 51 -10.95 -22.60 0.72
CA ASP A 51 -10.32 -22.38 2.01
C ASP A 51 -8.98 -23.13 2.16
N SER A 52 -8.78 -24.21 1.39
CA SER A 52 -7.51 -24.96 1.34
C SER A 52 -6.47 -24.37 0.39
N ASP A 53 -6.81 -23.35 -0.41
CA ASP A 53 -5.88 -22.68 -1.33
C ASP A 53 -4.71 -22.04 -0.56
N LEU A 54 -3.48 -22.25 -1.06
CA LEU A 54 -2.28 -21.79 -0.38
C LEU A 54 -2.19 -20.26 -0.30
N LEU A 55 -2.59 -19.56 -1.36
CA LEU A 55 -2.56 -18.10 -1.38
C LEU A 55 -3.64 -17.53 -0.46
N PHE A 56 -4.84 -18.11 -0.45
CA PHE A 56 -5.90 -17.70 0.47
C PHE A 56 -5.47 -17.87 1.93
N ARG A 57 -4.88 -19.01 2.29
CA ARG A 57 -4.35 -19.25 3.64
C ARG A 57 -3.27 -18.27 4.02
N GLU A 58 -2.39 -17.91 3.08
CA GLU A 58 -1.35 -16.88 3.29
C GLU A 58 -1.99 -15.51 3.55
N VAL A 59 -3.01 -15.12 2.76
CA VAL A 59 -3.76 -13.86 2.98
C VAL A 59 -4.40 -13.86 4.37
N VAL A 60 -5.11 -14.93 4.75
CA VAL A 60 -5.73 -15.06 6.08
C VAL A 60 -4.68 -14.95 7.18
N ARG A 61 -3.54 -15.62 7.04
CA ARG A 61 -2.43 -15.54 8.00
C ARG A 61 -1.93 -14.10 8.18
N GLN A 62 -1.78 -13.35 7.08
CA GLN A 62 -1.29 -11.96 7.13
C GLN A 62 -2.30 -10.99 7.74
N ILE A 63 -3.61 -11.15 7.50
CA ILE A 63 -4.64 -10.25 8.06
C ILE A 63 -5.03 -10.58 9.50
N THR A 64 -4.77 -11.81 9.97
CA THR A 64 -5.12 -12.26 11.33
C THR A 64 -4.64 -11.31 12.44
N PRO A 65 -3.41 -10.78 12.43
CA PRO A 65 -2.96 -9.81 13.44
C PRO A 65 -3.82 -8.54 13.47
N ALA A 66 -4.30 -8.07 12.31
CA ALA A 66 -5.16 -6.89 12.22
C ALA A 66 -6.54 -7.14 12.85
N PHE A 67 -7.12 -8.33 12.64
CA PHE A 67 -8.35 -8.74 13.30
C PHE A 67 -8.17 -8.79 14.83
N ARG A 68 -7.09 -9.40 15.29
CA ARG A 68 -6.78 -9.48 16.73
C ARG A 68 -6.60 -8.10 17.37
N ALA A 69 -5.96 -7.16 16.66
CA ALA A 69 -5.79 -5.79 17.14
C ALA A 69 -7.12 -5.04 17.33
N LYS A 70 -8.19 -5.48 16.64
CA LYS A 70 -9.57 -4.99 16.82
C LYS A 70 -10.39 -5.78 17.83
N GLY A 71 -9.81 -6.82 18.45
CA GLY A 71 -10.51 -7.72 19.36
C GLY A 71 -11.37 -8.77 18.65
N TYR A 72 -11.10 -9.03 17.36
CA TYR A 72 -11.78 -10.06 16.58
C TYR A 72 -10.89 -11.29 16.43
N GLU A 73 -11.52 -12.46 16.29
CA GLU A 73 -10.88 -13.73 16.01
C GLU A 73 -11.29 -14.23 14.64
N LEU A 74 -10.32 -14.55 13.77
CA LEU A 74 -10.55 -15.32 12.56
C LEU A 74 -10.50 -16.80 12.92
N VAL A 75 -11.56 -17.54 12.58
CA VAL A 75 -11.70 -18.97 12.83
C VAL A 75 -11.77 -19.74 11.52
N GLU A 76 -11.39 -21.01 11.58
CA GLU A 76 -11.42 -21.94 10.45
C GLU A 76 -12.80 -22.64 10.33
N ALA A 77 -13.04 -23.26 9.18
CA ALA A 77 -14.25 -24.02 8.92
C ALA A 77 -14.48 -25.12 9.99
N GLY A 78 -15.71 -25.24 10.47
CA GLY A 78 -16.09 -26.19 11.52
C GLY A 78 -15.92 -25.67 12.95
N GLN A 79 -15.41 -24.46 13.13
CA GLN A 79 -15.40 -23.78 14.43
C GLN A 79 -16.63 -22.86 14.56
N ASP A 80 -17.07 -22.67 15.81
CA ASP A 80 -18.17 -21.75 16.12
C ASP A 80 -17.83 -20.34 15.73
N SER A 81 -18.73 -19.63 15.06
CA SER A 81 -18.54 -18.26 14.61
C SER A 81 -19.86 -17.49 14.61
N ASP A 82 -19.79 -16.20 14.97
CA ASP A 82 -20.94 -15.29 14.96
C ASP A 82 -21.20 -14.74 13.55
N ASN A 83 -20.12 -14.60 12.79
CA ASN A 83 -20.09 -13.93 11.50
C ASN A 83 -19.20 -14.68 10.50
N THR A 84 -19.29 -14.32 9.23
CA THR A 84 -18.32 -14.72 8.21
C THR A 84 -17.63 -13.49 7.64
N ALA A 85 -16.31 -13.57 7.45
CA ALA A 85 -15.49 -12.61 6.73
C ALA A 85 -15.17 -13.18 5.34
N VAL A 86 -15.77 -12.62 4.31
CA VAL A 86 -15.51 -12.97 2.92
C VAL A 86 -14.34 -12.13 2.44
N ILE A 87 -13.26 -12.79 2.03
CA ILE A 87 -11.99 -12.16 1.70
C ILE A 87 -11.72 -12.36 0.22
N SER A 88 -11.68 -11.25 -0.53
CA SER A 88 -11.35 -11.21 -1.95
C SER A 88 -10.06 -10.42 -2.15
N TYR A 89 -9.23 -10.86 -3.09
CA TYR A 89 -7.96 -10.21 -3.41
C TYR A 89 -7.61 -10.40 -4.87
N TRP A 90 -7.00 -9.36 -5.48
CA TRP A 90 -6.59 -9.40 -6.88
C TRP A 90 -5.53 -8.32 -7.17
N ASN A 91 -4.79 -8.51 -8.25
CA ASN A 91 -3.94 -7.47 -8.82
C ASN A 91 -4.68 -6.75 -9.95
N ASP A 92 -4.46 -5.45 -10.06
CA ASP A 92 -4.84 -4.68 -11.25
C ASP A 92 -3.82 -4.84 -12.37
N GLU A 93 -4.19 -4.48 -13.58
CA GLU A 93 -3.25 -4.31 -14.68
C GLU A 93 -2.23 -3.20 -14.34
N PRO A 94 -0.92 -3.41 -14.62
CA PRO A 94 0.10 -2.40 -14.39
C PRO A 94 -0.20 -1.13 -15.19
N ARG A 95 0.08 0.03 -14.59
CA ARG A 95 -0.04 1.35 -15.24
C ARG A 95 1.33 1.93 -15.50
N VAL A 96 1.58 2.40 -16.72
CA VAL A 96 2.80 3.14 -17.05
C VAL A 96 2.48 4.63 -16.95
N LEU A 97 3.14 5.31 -16.03
CA LEU A 97 3.16 6.77 -15.96
C LEU A 97 4.32 7.28 -16.80
N VAL A 98 4.00 8.18 -17.72
CA VAL A 98 5.00 8.86 -18.55
C VAL A 98 5.07 10.31 -18.09
N ASP A 99 6.23 10.73 -17.64
CA ASP A 99 6.51 12.11 -17.26
C ASP A 99 7.54 12.71 -18.21
N THR A 100 7.35 14.00 -18.55
CA THR A 100 8.24 14.74 -19.43
C THR A 100 8.74 15.96 -18.69
N THR A 101 10.03 15.97 -18.39
CA THR A 101 10.72 17.10 -17.81
C THR A 101 11.67 17.72 -18.83
N THR A 102 11.99 19.02 -18.68
CA THR A 102 13.01 19.67 -19.51
C THR A 102 14.28 19.84 -18.70
N ILE A 103 15.41 19.47 -19.32
CA ILE A 103 16.73 19.66 -18.71
C ILE A 103 17.52 20.63 -19.57
N PRO A 104 18.02 21.76 -19.02
CA PRO A 104 18.89 22.67 -19.77
C PRO A 104 20.23 21.98 -20.09
N ARG A 105 20.53 21.86 -21.37
CA ARG A 105 21.83 21.38 -21.84
C ARG A 105 22.62 22.50 -22.53
N SER A 106 23.90 22.56 -22.24
CA SER A 106 24.77 23.55 -22.86
C SER A 106 25.55 22.93 -24.05
N TYR A 107 25.45 23.59 -25.19
CA TYR A 107 26.14 23.20 -26.41
C TYR A 107 27.17 24.24 -26.80
N PRO A 108 28.43 23.85 -27.08
CA PRO A 108 29.41 24.77 -27.60
C PRO A 108 29.14 25.12 -29.06
N VAL A 109 28.98 26.40 -29.36
CA VAL A 109 28.83 26.91 -30.73
C VAL A 109 30.01 27.82 -31.06
N VAL A 110 30.52 27.69 -32.29
CA VAL A 110 31.62 28.58 -32.76
C VAL A 110 30.99 29.80 -33.38
N VAL A 111 31.24 30.96 -32.78
CA VAL A 111 30.74 32.27 -33.28
C VAL A 111 31.91 33.07 -33.80
N GLY A 112 31.65 33.89 -34.86
CA GLY A 112 32.64 34.77 -35.50
C GLY A 112 33.30 34.17 -36.74
N ARG A 113 34.14 34.95 -37.43
CA ARG A 113 34.82 34.57 -38.68
C ARG A 113 36.32 34.78 -38.57
N GLY A 114 37.08 33.92 -39.19
CA GLY A 114 38.55 34.04 -39.31
C GLY A 114 39.23 34.04 -37.92
N LYS A 115 40.05 35.03 -37.66
CA LYS A 115 40.81 35.21 -36.39
C LYS A 115 39.93 35.64 -35.20
N TYR A 116 38.68 35.94 -35.40
CA TYR A 116 37.73 36.34 -34.36
C TYR A 116 36.79 35.19 -33.96
N ARG A 117 37.14 33.96 -34.28
CA ARG A 117 36.36 32.78 -33.81
C ARG A 117 36.49 32.63 -32.31
N ARG A 118 35.38 32.44 -31.65
CA ARG A 118 35.27 32.10 -30.24
C ARG A 118 34.22 31.02 -30.02
N ILE A 119 34.34 30.26 -28.93
CA ILE A 119 33.32 29.29 -28.51
C ILE A 119 32.38 30.01 -27.54
N GLU A 120 31.12 29.98 -27.83
CA GLU A 120 30.05 30.39 -26.90
C GLU A 120 29.23 29.18 -26.56
N TYR A 121 28.64 29.16 -25.35
CA TYR A 121 27.77 28.10 -24.94
C TYR A 121 26.32 28.56 -25.04
N VAL A 122 25.50 27.80 -25.82
CA VAL A 122 24.06 28.02 -25.95
C VAL A 122 23.36 26.99 -25.09
N TYR A 123 22.43 27.44 -24.27
CA TYR A 123 21.58 26.55 -23.48
C TYR A 123 20.31 26.24 -24.26
N VAL A 124 20.00 24.95 -24.38
CA VAL A 124 18.80 24.45 -25.04
C VAL A 124 18.09 23.55 -24.03
N ASP A 125 16.82 23.80 -23.84
CA ASP A 125 15.97 22.94 -23.02
C ASP A 125 15.58 21.68 -23.80
N GLU A 126 16.14 20.54 -23.38
CA GLU A 126 15.83 19.25 -23.99
C GLU A 126 14.77 18.51 -23.18
N PRO A 127 13.72 18.00 -23.82
CA PRO A 127 12.74 17.16 -23.14
C PRO A 127 13.36 15.80 -22.80
N VAL A 128 13.22 15.40 -21.55
CA VAL A 128 13.57 14.05 -21.06
C VAL A 128 12.28 13.36 -20.67
N VAL A 129 12.00 12.25 -21.32
CA VAL A 129 10.84 11.41 -21.03
C VAL A 129 11.27 10.30 -20.08
N THR A 130 10.62 10.23 -18.93
CA THR A 130 10.79 9.14 -17.97
C THR A 130 9.50 8.33 -17.90
N SER A 131 9.62 7.02 -17.76
CA SER A 131 8.47 6.15 -17.58
C SER A 131 8.64 5.33 -16.29
N THR A 132 7.57 5.27 -15.51
CA THR A 132 7.52 4.49 -14.27
C THR A 132 6.33 3.55 -14.32
N THR A 133 6.55 2.25 -14.09
CA THR A 133 5.47 1.28 -13.98
C THR A 133 4.98 1.22 -12.55
N ILE A 134 3.67 1.39 -12.35
CA ILE A 134 3.00 1.28 -11.07
C ILE A 134 2.14 0.01 -11.07
N TYR A 135 2.35 -0.81 -10.07
CA TYR A 135 1.58 -2.01 -9.78
C TYR A 135 0.58 -1.71 -8.67
N SER A 136 -0.58 -2.37 -8.72
CA SER A 136 -1.61 -2.22 -7.69
C SER A 136 -2.21 -3.56 -7.32
N ALA A 137 -2.45 -3.74 -6.03
CA ALA A 137 -3.18 -4.87 -5.49
C ALA A 137 -4.37 -4.40 -4.67
N ASN A 138 -5.40 -5.23 -4.62
CA ASN A 138 -6.63 -4.96 -3.90
C ASN A 138 -6.89 -6.05 -2.86
N LEU A 139 -7.45 -5.64 -1.73
CA LEU A 139 -7.97 -6.50 -0.67
C LEU A 139 -9.36 -5.99 -0.30
N LEU A 140 -10.36 -6.84 -0.42
CA LEU A 140 -11.73 -6.57 -0.01
C LEU A 140 -12.11 -7.57 1.08
N ILE A 141 -12.57 -7.06 2.21
CA ILE A 141 -13.10 -7.87 3.31
C ILE A 141 -14.53 -7.41 3.56
N GLU A 142 -15.45 -8.36 3.45
CA GLU A 142 -16.88 -8.15 3.68
C GLU A 142 -17.34 -9.06 4.80
N ALA A 143 -17.91 -8.48 5.86
CA ALA A 143 -18.42 -9.24 6.99
C ALA A 143 -19.93 -9.34 6.95
N TYR A 144 -20.43 -10.55 7.17
CA TYR A 144 -21.83 -10.87 7.21
C TYR A 144 -22.18 -11.59 8.50
N ALA A 145 -23.34 -11.27 9.09
CA ALA A 145 -23.91 -12.11 10.14
C ALA A 145 -24.18 -13.51 9.60
N LEU A 146 -24.01 -14.53 10.43
CA LEU A 146 -24.47 -15.87 10.11
C LEU A 146 -25.88 -16.08 10.63
N ASN A 147 -26.74 -16.65 9.76
CA ASN A 147 -28.04 -17.12 10.16
C ASN A 147 -27.91 -18.41 10.97
N ALA A 148 -29.00 -18.83 11.64
CA ALA A 148 -29.02 -20.08 12.43
C ALA A 148 -28.76 -21.37 11.59
N ASP A 149 -28.97 -21.31 10.28
CA ASP A 149 -28.68 -22.40 9.34
C ASP A 149 -27.23 -22.33 8.77
N GLY A 150 -26.41 -21.39 9.24
CA GLY A 150 -25.04 -21.17 8.76
C GLY A 150 -24.94 -20.42 7.43
N SER A 151 -26.07 -20.00 6.84
CA SER A 151 -26.08 -19.19 5.62
C SER A 151 -25.67 -17.75 5.93
N ARG A 152 -25.17 -17.03 4.90
CA ARG A 152 -24.88 -15.62 5.00
C ARG A 152 -26.14 -14.81 5.20
N GLY A 153 -26.16 -14.03 6.26
CA GLY A 153 -27.21 -13.07 6.55
C GLY A 153 -26.87 -11.67 6.04
N ARG A 154 -27.23 -10.67 6.83
CA ARG A 154 -27.01 -9.25 6.48
C ARG A 154 -25.52 -8.87 6.56
N GLN A 155 -25.08 -8.03 5.64
CA GLN A 155 -23.74 -7.42 5.69
C GLN A 155 -23.63 -6.47 6.89
N ILE A 156 -22.56 -6.63 7.67
CA ILE A 156 -22.30 -5.85 8.90
C ILE A 156 -21.35 -4.72 8.61
N TRP A 157 -20.26 -5.03 7.90
CA TRP A 157 -19.26 -4.05 7.47
C TRP A 157 -18.54 -4.53 6.21
N ARG A 158 -17.92 -3.58 5.54
CA ARG A 158 -17.07 -3.80 4.39
C ARG A 158 -15.86 -2.89 4.48
N THR A 159 -14.67 -3.41 4.20
CA THR A 159 -13.44 -2.62 4.12
C THR A 159 -12.70 -3.01 2.84
N SER A 160 -12.48 -2.04 1.97
CA SER A 160 -11.75 -2.19 0.71
C SER A 160 -10.45 -1.41 0.81
N LEU A 161 -9.34 -2.07 0.51
CA LEU A 161 -8.01 -1.48 0.44
C LEU A 161 -7.44 -1.68 -0.95
N ARG A 162 -6.74 -0.66 -1.45
CA ARG A 162 -5.95 -0.74 -2.67
C ARG A 162 -4.56 -0.20 -2.37
N CYS A 163 -3.54 -1.01 -2.57
CA CYS A 163 -2.15 -0.61 -2.44
C CYS A 163 -1.52 -0.42 -3.81
N SER A 164 -0.73 0.64 -3.98
CA SER A 164 0.01 0.93 -5.21
C SER A 164 1.48 1.21 -4.89
N GLY A 165 2.38 0.70 -5.75
CA GLY A 165 3.82 0.88 -5.59
C GLY A 165 4.63 0.41 -6.80
N GLY A 166 5.95 0.42 -6.66
CA GLY A 166 6.89 0.05 -7.71
C GLY A 166 7.17 -1.45 -7.82
N THR A 167 6.49 -2.31 -7.07
CA THR A 167 6.67 -3.76 -7.11
C THR A 167 5.41 -4.48 -7.59
N GLU A 168 5.59 -5.54 -8.37
CA GLU A 168 4.51 -6.45 -8.77
C GLU A 168 4.22 -7.54 -7.73
N ASP A 169 5.07 -7.66 -6.70
CA ASP A 169 4.92 -8.67 -5.68
C ASP A 169 3.67 -8.41 -4.81
N PHE A 170 2.63 -9.21 -5.05
CA PHE A 170 1.37 -9.16 -4.31
C PHE A 170 1.56 -9.23 -2.79
N ARG A 171 2.49 -10.04 -2.29
CA ARG A 171 2.70 -10.22 -0.86
C ARG A 171 3.23 -8.97 -0.19
N THR A 172 4.12 -8.25 -0.85
CA THR A 172 4.63 -6.94 -0.39
C THR A 172 3.53 -5.88 -0.38
N LEU A 173 2.70 -5.83 -1.44
CA LEU A 173 1.55 -4.92 -1.49
C LEU A 173 0.51 -5.27 -0.42
N LEU A 174 0.21 -6.56 -0.23
CA LEU A 174 -0.68 -7.04 0.84
C LEU A 174 -0.15 -6.68 2.22
N PHE A 175 1.14 -6.89 2.47
CA PHE A 175 1.78 -6.54 3.73
C PHE A 175 1.57 -5.06 4.08
N SER A 176 1.73 -4.16 3.09
CA SER A 176 1.50 -2.72 3.27
C SER A 176 0.04 -2.41 3.60
N MET A 177 -0.94 -3.08 2.94
CA MET A 177 -2.37 -2.93 3.27
C MET A 177 -2.68 -3.39 4.70
N VAL A 178 -2.07 -4.49 5.14
CA VAL A 178 -2.27 -5.04 6.48
C VAL A 178 -1.81 -4.08 7.58
N GLN A 179 -0.80 -3.23 7.35
CA GLN A 179 -0.38 -2.21 8.33
C GLN A 179 -1.45 -1.13 8.56
N VAL A 180 -2.26 -0.85 7.55
CA VAL A 180 -3.35 0.14 7.64
C VAL A 180 -4.63 -0.48 8.20
N LEU A 181 -4.86 -1.77 7.94
CA LEU A 181 -6.11 -2.47 8.23
C LEU A 181 -6.62 -2.31 9.67
N PRO A 182 -5.80 -2.36 10.76
CA PRO A 182 -6.28 -2.17 12.13
C PRO A 182 -6.91 -0.79 12.38
N ARG A 183 -6.52 0.23 11.61
CA ARG A 183 -7.04 1.60 11.76
C ARG A 183 -8.42 1.78 11.12
N VAL A 184 -8.69 1.00 10.06
CA VAL A 184 -9.83 1.26 9.15
C VAL A 184 -10.89 0.16 9.14
N MET A 185 -10.54 -1.07 9.54
CA MET A 185 -11.46 -2.22 9.54
C MET A 185 -12.67 -1.99 10.43
N ALA A 186 -13.86 -2.31 9.91
CA ALA A 186 -15.15 -2.15 10.59
C ALA A 186 -15.40 -0.72 11.08
N THR A 187 -14.87 0.29 10.40
CA THR A 187 -15.14 1.71 10.66
C THR A 187 -16.08 2.27 9.60
N GLN A 188 -16.58 3.48 9.82
CA GLN A 188 -17.29 4.25 8.80
C GLN A 188 -16.34 5.33 8.28
N SER A 189 -15.89 5.20 7.03
CA SER A 189 -15.18 6.28 6.36
C SER A 189 -16.17 7.24 5.69
N ASN A 190 -15.87 8.54 5.72
CA ASN A 190 -16.66 9.57 5.03
C ASN A 190 -16.05 9.85 3.64
N GLY A 191 -15.84 8.79 2.87
CA GLY A 191 -15.16 8.83 1.57
C GLY A 191 -13.82 8.07 1.58
N LEU A 192 -13.14 8.15 0.44
CA LEU A 192 -11.85 7.49 0.25
C LEU A 192 -10.77 8.15 1.11
N ARG A 193 -10.09 7.35 1.94
CA ARG A 193 -8.94 7.78 2.75
C ARG A 193 -7.65 7.29 2.12
N HIS A 194 -6.59 8.07 2.27
CA HIS A 194 -5.28 7.76 1.72
C HIS A 194 -4.25 7.68 2.84
N TYR A 195 -3.44 6.63 2.78
CA TYR A 195 -2.33 6.38 3.70
C TYR A 195 -1.05 6.19 2.92
N GLU A 196 0.06 6.64 3.47
CA GLU A 196 1.40 6.25 3.05
C GLU A 196 1.96 5.24 4.04
N VAL A 197 2.52 4.15 3.51
CA VAL A 197 3.20 3.12 4.30
C VAL A 197 4.65 3.11 3.86
N PHE A 198 5.53 3.53 4.75
CA PHE A 198 6.97 3.45 4.56
C PHE A 198 7.50 2.13 5.14
N LEU A 199 8.25 1.39 4.33
CA LEU A 199 8.95 0.17 4.75
C LEU A 199 10.46 0.42 4.68
N GLY A 200 11.09 0.57 5.84
CA GLY A 200 12.53 0.72 5.99
C GLY A 200 13.27 -0.61 5.79
N GLN A 201 14.53 -0.55 5.37
CA GLN A 201 15.37 -1.75 5.16
C GLN A 201 15.67 -2.50 6.47
N ASP A 202 15.65 -1.82 7.58
CA ASP A 202 15.84 -2.33 8.94
C ASP A 202 14.57 -2.93 9.57
N GLY A 203 13.47 -2.95 8.81
CA GLY A 203 12.15 -3.42 9.28
C GLY A 203 11.32 -2.32 9.95
N GLU A 204 11.76 -1.06 9.91
CA GLU A 204 10.93 0.06 10.35
C GLU A 204 9.68 0.18 9.47
N ILE A 205 8.53 0.39 10.12
CA ILE A 205 7.24 0.56 9.44
C ILE A 205 6.61 1.84 9.97
N GLU A 206 6.37 2.78 9.07
CA GLU A 206 5.64 4.01 9.37
C GLU A 206 4.35 4.06 8.55
N VAL A 207 3.24 4.37 9.21
CA VAL A 207 1.93 4.54 8.56
C VAL A 207 1.42 5.94 8.82
N THR A 208 1.35 6.74 7.77
CA THR A 208 0.90 8.14 7.80
C THR A 208 -0.47 8.28 7.14
N ASP A 209 -1.42 8.91 7.83
CA ASP A 209 -2.70 9.33 7.25
C ASP A 209 -2.52 10.65 6.50
N MET A 210 -2.80 10.65 5.19
CA MET A 210 -2.59 11.81 4.32
C MET A 210 -3.58 12.95 4.61
N ALA A 211 -4.73 12.67 5.21
CA ALA A 211 -5.67 13.70 5.64
C ALA A 211 -5.13 14.53 6.82
N GLU A 212 -4.34 13.92 7.69
CA GLU A 212 -3.69 14.61 8.81
C GLU A 212 -2.51 15.47 8.35
N ARG A 213 -1.82 15.06 7.26
CA ARG A 213 -0.67 15.77 6.71
C ARG A 213 -1.04 17.06 5.96
N SER A 214 -2.26 17.18 5.46
CA SER A 214 -2.73 18.37 4.75
C SER A 214 -3.14 19.53 5.67
N LEU A 215 -3.03 19.37 6.99
CA LEU A 215 -3.39 20.37 7.99
C LEU A 215 -2.19 21.22 8.48
N TRP A 216 -0.98 20.99 7.94
CA TRP A 216 0.27 21.70 8.23
C TRP A 216 0.83 22.33 6.94
#